data_e0daa298584baa17ef6a5d1c6425c97b
#
_entry.id   e0daa298584baa17ef6a5d1c6425c97b
#
_cell.length_a   1.000
_cell.length_b   1.000
_cell.length_c   1.000
_cell.angle_alpha   90.00
_cell.angle_beta   90.00
_cell.angle_gamma   90.00
#
_symmetry.space_group_name_H-M   'P 1'
#
loop_
_entity.id
_entity.type
_entity.pdbx_description
1 polymer ?
#
loop_
_entity_poly.entity_id
_entity_poly.type
_entity_poly.pdbx_seq_one_letter_code
_entity_poly.pdbx_strand_id
1 'polypeptide(L)'
;MTVFADHDAYIAAAPEALQPLLAFVRARLAQTLPDAEEIIRYDMPGFGSAGLIIAGYAAFSKQCGLYVSKGAISAYSDDIAAAGLKASKTGVTFSPSKPIPDELIAALALASRKELGV
;
A
#
# COMPACT_ATOMS: atom_id res chain seq x y z
N MET A 1 0.46 11.01 -20.57
CA MET A 1 0.60 10.05 -19.46
C MET A 1 1.68 10.55 -18.51
N THR A 2 1.38 10.61 -17.23
CA THR A 2 2.34 11.08 -16.23
C THR A 2 3.24 9.92 -15.79
N VAL A 3 4.55 10.14 -15.84
CA VAL A 3 5.52 9.16 -15.36
C VAL A 3 6.17 9.74 -14.11
N PHE A 4 6.15 8.98 -13.03
CA PHE A 4 6.73 9.41 -11.77
C PHE A 4 8.14 8.85 -11.62
N ALA A 5 9.07 9.71 -11.23
CA ALA A 5 10.47 9.31 -11.07
C ALA A 5 10.66 8.42 -9.83
N ASP A 6 9.92 8.71 -8.76
CA ASP A 6 10.06 8.02 -7.48
C ASP A 6 8.81 8.23 -6.62
N HIS A 7 8.84 7.67 -5.40
CA HIS A 7 7.73 7.79 -4.45
C HIS A 7 7.49 9.25 -4.03
N ASP A 8 8.56 10.04 -3.87
CA ASP A 8 8.42 11.45 -3.50
C ASP A 8 7.62 12.22 -4.56
N ALA A 9 7.93 11.99 -5.83
CA ALA A 9 7.24 12.64 -6.94
C ALA A 9 5.76 12.23 -6.99
N TYR A 10 5.47 10.94 -6.76
CA TYR A 10 4.11 10.45 -6.75
C TYR A 10 3.28 11.11 -5.65
N ILE A 11 3.81 11.14 -4.43
CA ILE A 11 3.11 11.74 -3.29
C ILE A 11 2.89 13.23 -3.51
N ALA A 12 3.91 13.94 -4.03
CA ALA A 12 3.80 15.37 -4.30
C ALA A 12 2.72 15.70 -5.34
N ALA A 13 2.45 14.79 -6.27
CA ALA A 13 1.44 14.96 -7.30
C ALA A 13 0.04 14.54 -6.85
N ALA A 14 -0.09 13.88 -5.69
CA ALA A 14 -1.37 13.43 -5.18
C ALA A 14 -2.20 14.59 -4.62
N PRO A 15 -3.53 14.41 -4.49
CA PRO A 15 -4.36 15.40 -3.81
C PRO A 15 -3.79 15.74 -2.43
N GLU A 16 -3.71 17.02 -2.13
CA GLU A 16 -3.07 17.50 -0.91
C GLU A 16 -3.59 16.82 0.36
N ALA A 17 -4.92 16.63 0.44
CA ALA A 17 -5.54 16.00 1.60
C ALA A 17 -5.12 14.54 1.80
N LEU A 18 -4.63 13.88 0.76
CA LEU A 18 -4.20 12.48 0.82
C LEU A 18 -2.72 12.30 1.04
N GLN A 19 -1.92 13.36 0.85
CA GLN A 19 -0.47 13.25 0.97
C GLN A 19 0.01 12.74 2.33
N PRO A 20 -0.53 13.20 3.48
CA PRO A 20 -0.11 12.66 4.78
C PRO A 20 -0.38 11.16 4.93
N LEU A 21 -1.51 10.67 4.40
CA LEU A 21 -1.83 9.24 4.43
C LEU A 21 -0.85 8.43 3.60
N LEU A 22 -0.51 8.92 2.41
CA LEU A 22 0.44 8.23 1.53
C LEU A 22 1.83 8.18 2.18
N ALA A 23 2.26 9.28 2.78
CA ALA A 23 3.53 9.34 3.48
C ALA A 23 3.58 8.37 4.67
N PHE A 24 2.48 8.26 5.40
CA PHE A 24 2.35 7.34 6.53
C PHE A 24 2.46 5.88 6.07
N VAL A 25 1.73 5.51 5.01
CA VAL A 25 1.76 4.17 4.45
C VAL A 25 3.15 3.83 3.94
N ARG A 26 3.78 4.75 3.20
CA ARG A 26 5.14 4.58 2.70
C ARG A 26 6.13 4.32 3.83
N ALA A 27 6.07 5.13 4.88
CA ALA A 27 6.97 4.99 6.02
C ALA A 27 6.79 3.65 6.72
N ARG A 28 5.55 3.22 6.90
CA ARG A 28 5.26 1.95 7.55
C ARG A 28 5.71 0.76 6.71
N LEU A 29 5.49 0.82 5.39
CA LEU A 29 5.97 -0.23 4.48
C LEU A 29 7.49 -0.30 4.48
N ALA A 30 8.17 0.83 4.49
CA ALA A 30 9.63 0.86 4.53
C ALA A 30 10.17 0.24 5.82
N GLN A 31 9.51 0.47 6.94
CA GLN A 31 9.89 -0.13 8.23
C GLN A 31 9.62 -1.64 8.24
N THR A 32 8.52 -2.06 7.65
CA THR A 32 8.10 -3.47 7.64
C THR A 32 8.91 -4.30 6.65
N LEU A 33 9.33 -3.67 5.54
CA LEU A 33 10.03 -4.32 4.45
C LEU A 33 11.38 -3.63 4.21
N PRO A 34 12.30 -3.66 5.18
CA PRO A 34 13.55 -2.89 5.07
C PRO A 34 14.45 -3.34 3.92
N ASP A 35 14.31 -4.59 3.47
CA ASP A 35 15.09 -5.14 2.37
C ASP A 35 14.45 -4.88 1.00
N ALA A 36 13.22 -4.40 0.98
CA ALA A 36 12.52 -4.17 -0.27
C ALA A 36 12.96 -2.86 -0.92
N GLU A 37 12.94 -2.85 -2.23
CA GLU A 37 13.31 -1.70 -3.04
C GLU A 37 12.08 -0.86 -3.34
N GLU A 38 12.19 0.46 -3.19
CA GLU A 38 11.14 1.37 -3.64
C GLU A 38 11.18 1.47 -5.16
N ILE A 39 10.07 1.14 -5.80
CA ILE A 39 9.96 1.15 -7.27
C ILE A 39 8.67 1.85 -7.68
N ILE A 40 8.62 2.24 -8.95
CA ILE A 40 7.40 2.70 -9.61
C ILE A 40 7.07 1.66 -10.67
N ARG A 41 5.88 1.07 -10.57
CA ARG A 41 5.40 0.11 -11.56
C ARG A 41 3.91 0.31 -11.78
N TYR A 42 3.47 0.25 -13.04
CA TYR A 42 2.09 0.55 -13.42
C TYR A 42 1.67 1.94 -12.96
N ASP A 43 2.60 2.92 -13.02
CA ASP A 43 2.40 4.28 -12.55
C ASP A 43 2.03 4.38 -11.07
N MET A 44 2.42 3.39 -10.26
CA MET A 44 2.17 3.35 -8.83
C MET A 44 3.46 3.11 -8.04
N PRO A 45 3.58 3.73 -6.85
CA PRO A 45 4.68 3.41 -5.96
C PRO A 45 4.50 2.04 -5.33
N GLY A 46 5.57 1.28 -5.26
CA GLY A 46 5.56 -0.06 -4.68
C GLY A 46 6.87 -0.40 -4.00
N PHE A 47 6.84 -1.49 -3.24
CA PHE A 47 8.01 -2.09 -2.59
C PHE A 47 8.19 -3.48 -3.16
N GLY A 48 9.33 -3.72 -3.77
CA GLY A 48 9.59 -4.95 -4.51
C GLY A 48 10.84 -5.67 -4.09
N SER A 49 10.88 -6.95 -4.42
CA SER A 49 12.05 -7.80 -4.22
C SER A 49 12.03 -8.93 -5.25
N ALA A 50 13.20 -9.26 -5.79
CA ALA A 50 13.35 -10.34 -6.78
C ALA A 50 12.40 -10.20 -7.98
N GLY A 51 12.14 -8.98 -8.41
CA GLY A 51 11.26 -8.71 -9.55
C GLY A 51 9.76 -8.75 -9.23
N LEU A 52 9.39 -9.01 -7.98
CA LEU A 52 8.00 -9.06 -7.55
C LEU A 52 7.64 -7.85 -6.70
N ILE A 53 6.41 -7.37 -6.80
CA ILE A 53 5.90 -6.30 -5.96
C ILE A 53 5.27 -6.94 -4.72
N ILE A 54 5.80 -6.63 -3.54
CA ILE A 54 5.27 -7.12 -2.28
C ILE A 54 4.04 -6.31 -1.87
N ALA A 55 4.18 -4.99 -1.91
CA ALA A 55 3.11 -4.07 -1.52
C ALA A 55 3.22 -2.79 -2.34
N GLY A 56 2.10 -2.15 -2.61
CA GLY A 56 2.05 -0.88 -3.30
C GLY A 56 0.93 -0.02 -2.74
N TYR A 57 0.92 1.25 -3.09
CA TYR A 57 -0.13 2.15 -2.68
C TYR A 57 -0.46 3.13 -3.80
N ALA A 58 -1.65 3.71 -3.73
CA ALA A 58 -2.09 4.65 -4.75
C ALA A 58 -3.04 5.69 -4.16
N ALA A 59 -3.14 6.84 -4.83
CA ALA A 59 -4.10 7.87 -4.50
C ALA A 59 -5.13 7.98 -5.61
N PHE A 60 -6.39 8.12 -5.22
CA PHE A 60 -7.50 8.45 -6.11
C PHE A 60 -7.96 9.87 -5.80
N SER A 61 -9.15 10.27 -6.22
CA SER A 61 -9.59 11.65 -5.99
C SER A 61 -9.86 11.96 -4.52
N LYS A 62 -10.40 10.99 -3.76
CA LYS A 62 -10.82 11.21 -2.36
C LYS A 62 -10.38 10.11 -1.40
N GLN A 63 -9.69 9.10 -1.88
CA GLN A 63 -9.28 7.97 -1.07
C GLN A 63 -7.96 7.39 -1.58
N CYS A 64 -7.36 6.55 -0.74
CA CYS A 64 -6.13 5.85 -1.07
C CYS A 64 -6.38 4.35 -1.15
N GLY A 65 -5.45 3.63 -1.75
CA GLY A 65 -5.46 2.17 -1.77
C GLY A 65 -4.12 1.61 -1.35
N LEU A 66 -4.15 0.49 -0.64
CA LEU A 66 -2.99 -0.33 -0.34
C LEU A 66 -3.16 -1.64 -1.08
N TYR A 67 -2.17 -2.05 -1.85
CA TYR A 67 -2.22 -3.25 -2.69
C TYR A 67 -1.19 -4.26 -2.24
N VAL A 68 -1.65 -5.48 -2.03
CA VAL A 68 -0.83 -6.61 -1.58
C VAL A 68 -1.29 -7.88 -2.30
N SER A 69 -0.72 -9.02 -1.99
CA SER A 69 -1.10 -10.27 -2.64
C SER A 69 -2.54 -10.66 -2.28
N LYS A 70 -3.16 -11.45 -3.16
CA LYS A 70 -4.52 -11.94 -2.98
C LYS A 70 -4.67 -12.72 -1.68
N GLY A 71 -3.70 -13.57 -1.36
CA GLY A 71 -3.73 -14.37 -0.14
C GLY A 71 -3.62 -13.53 1.12
N ALA A 72 -2.87 -12.43 1.07
CA ALA A 72 -2.78 -11.51 2.20
C ALA A 72 -4.14 -10.88 2.50
N ILE A 73 -4.86 -10.42 1.48
CA ILE A 73 -6.20 -9.85 1.64
C ILE A 73 -7.15 -10.88 2.24
N SER A 74 -7.12 -12.11 1.71
CA SER A 74 -7.98 -13.19 2.20
C SER A 74 -7.69 -13.52 3.66
N ALA A 75 -6.41 -13.59 4.04
CA ALA A 75 -6.00 -13.94 5.40
C ALA A 75 -6.44 -12.89 6.44
N TYR A 76 -6.53 -11.63 6.04
CA TYR A 76 -6.86 -10.52 6.95
C TYR A 76 -8.21 -9.88 6.63
N SER A 77 -9.10 -10.60 5.93
CA SER A 77 -10.41 -10.05 5.55
C SER A 77 -11.25 -9.63 6.75
N ASP A 78 -11.20 -10.38 7.85
CA ASP A 78 -11.95 -10.05 9.06
C ASP A 78 -11.40 -8.79 9.73
N ASP A 79 -10.07 -8.65 9.75
CA ASP A 79 -9.42 -7.47 10.33
C ASP A 79 -9.73 -6.22 9.52
N ILE A 80 -9.77 -6.34 8.20
CA ILE A 80 -10.12 -5.24 7.30
C ILE A 80 -11.56 -4.79 7.57
N ALA A 81 -12.48 -5.75 7.67
CA ALA A 81 -13.88 -5.47 7.96
C ALA A 81 -14.05 -4.84 9.33
N ALA A 82 -13.32 -5.34 10.34
CA ALA A 82 -13.36 -4.79 11.70
C ALA A 82 -12.88 -3.34 11.75
N ALA A 83 -11.96 -2.97 10.86
CA ALA A 83 -11.48 -1.59 10.74
C ALA A 83 -12.47 -0.69 9.98
N GLY A 84 -13.55 -1.25 9.45
CA GLY A 84 -14.53 -0.51 8.68
C GLY A 84 -14.09 -0.18 7.25
N LEU A 85 -13.08 -0.87 6.76
CA LEU A 85 -12.53 -0.65 5.42
C LEU A 85 -13.10 -1.63 4.43
N LYS A 86 -12.96 -1.30 3.15
CA LYS A 86 -13.41 -2.15 2.05
C LYS A 86 -12.20 -2.77 1.36
N ALA A 87 -12.32 -4.05 1.01
CA ALA A 87 -11.29 -4.78 0.30
C ALA A 87 -11.78 -5.23 -1.07
N SER A 88 -10.84 -5.26 -2.02
CA SER A 88 -10.99 -5.98 -3.28
C SER A 88 -10.12 -7.24 -3.21
N LYS A 89 -9.91 -7.92 -4.33
CA LYS A 89 -9.07 -9.12 -4.35
C LYS A 89 -7.63 -8.86 -3.91
N THR A 90 -7.09 -7.69 -4.23
CA THR A 90 -5.68 -7.36 -4.01
C THR A 90 -5.47 -6.01 -3.34
N GLY A 91 -6.54 -5.37 -2.86
CA GLY A 91 -6.40 -4.03 -2.31
C GLY A 91 -7.35 -3.72 -1.18
N VAL A 92 -7.00 -2.70 -0.42
CA VAL A 92 -7.83 -2.13 0.65
C VAL A 92 -7.89 -0.63 0.42
N THR A 93 -9.10 -0.05 0.46
CA THR A 93 -9.27 1.40 0.33
C THR A 93 -9.46 2.05 1.68
N PHE A 94 -8.91 3.24 1.83
CA PHE A 94 -8.99 4.03 3.07
C PHE A 94 -8.96 5.52 2.73
N SER A 95 -9.29 6.36 3.70
CA SER A 95 -9.40 7.81 3.48
C SER A 95 -8.97 8.56 4.75
N PRO A 96 -8.84 9.91 4.69
CA PRO A 96 -8.53 10.69 5.89
C PRO A 96 -9.53 10.51 7.03
N SER A 97 -10.81 10.31 6.70
CA SER A 97 -11.85 10.07 7.71
C SER A 97 -11.87 8.62 8.20
N LYS A 98 -11.28 7.71 7.44
CA LYS A 98 -11.23 6.29 7.77
C LYS A 98 -9.87 5.73 7.39
N PRO A 99 -8.82 6.10 8.12
CA PRO A 99 -7.46 5.67 7.80
C PRO A 99 -7.26 4.18 8.09
N ILE A 100 -6.30 3.59 7.38
CA ILE A 100 -5.93 2.19 7.63
C ILE A 100 -5.09 2.12 8.91
N PRO A 101 -5.39 1.17 9.83
CA PRO A 101 -4.57 0.99 11.02
C PRO A 101 -3.12 0.62 10.68
N ASP A 102 -2.20 1.19 11.43
CA ASP A 102 -0.76 0.96 11.27
C ASP A 102 -0.41 -0.53 11.31
N GLU A 103 -0.96 -1.25 12.27
CA GLU A 103 -0.72 -2.69 12.45
C GLU A 103 -1.23 -3.50 11.27
N LEU A 104 -2.31 -3.07 10.65
CA LEU A 104 -2.89 -3.76 9.51
C LEU A 104 -2.00 -3.60 8.27
N ILE A 105 -1.40 -2.43 8.07
CA ILE A 105 -0.44 -2.21 6.98
C ILE A 105 0.70 -3.22 7.10
N ALA A 106 1.29 -3.33 8.28
CA ALA A 106 2.40 -4.24 8.53
C ALA A 106 2.00 -5.71 8.32
N ALA A 107 0.85 -6.09 8.87
CA ALA A 107 0.37 -7.48 8.76
C ALA A 107 0.13 -7.87 7.30
N LEU A 108 -0.51 -7.00 6.54
CA LEU A 108 -0.77 -7.26 5.12
C LEU A 108 0.53 -7.36 4.32
N ALA A 109 1.48 -6.46 4.57
CA ALA A 109 2.76 -6.47 3.87
C ALA A 109 3.55 -7.75 4.14
N LEU A 110 3.61 -8.18 5.40
CA LEU A 110 4.32 -9.40 5.78
C LEU A 110 3.65 -10.65 5.23
N ALA A 111 2.32 -10.70 5.24
CA ALA A 111 1.58 -11.82 4.67
C ALA A 111 1.79 -11.91 3.16
N SER A 112 1.82 -10.76 2.49
CA SER A 112 2.08 -10.69 1.06
C SER A 112 3.49 -11.20 0.73
N ARG A 113 4.48 -10.75 1.49
CA ARG A 113 5.86 -11.20 1.33
C ARG A 113 5.99 -12.72 1.49
N LYS A 114 5.33 -13.25 2.50
CA LYS A 114 5.35 -14.70 2.79
C LYS A 114 4.74 -15.50 1.64
N GLU A 115 3.60 -15.04 1.12
CA GLU A 115 2.93 -15.71 0.00
C GLU A 115 3.79 -15.70 -1.26
N LEU A 116 4.44 -14.57 -1.53
CA LEU A 116 5.30 -14.43 -2.71
C LEU A 116 6.66 -15.13 -2.55
N GLY A 117 7.06 -15.43 -1.34
CA GLY A 117 8.31 -16.13 -1.07
C GLY A 117 9.58 -15.32 -1.28
N VAL A 118 9.51 -14.01 -1.06
CA VAL A 118 10.66 -13.11 -1.31
C VAL A 118 11.13 -12.35 -0.07
#